data_8d2aa456add53078437ddaec614b5e62
#
_entry.id   8d2aa456add53078437ddaec614b5e62
#
_cell.length_a   1.000
_cell.length_b   1.000
_cell.length_c   1.000
_cell.angle_alpha   90.00
_cell.angle_beta   90.00
_cell.angle_gamma   90.00
#
_symmetry.space_group_name_H-M   'P 1'
#
loop_
_entity.id
_entity.type
_entity.pdbx_description
1 polymer ?
#
loop_
_entity_poly.entity_id
_entity_poly.type
_entity_poly.pdbx_seq_one_letter_code
_entity_poly.pdbx_strand_id
1 'polypeptide(L)'
;SSVGTPRAINEDILDQGYTVEGNTLINHLSVQSSHANKMRADPKAVYFQLGASVCNNPSFRKLMAKGATMRYDFTEVKTNRSVGSASYQESDCPKATTKKK
;
A
#
# COMPACT_ATOMS: atom_id res chain seq x y z
N SER A 1 0.29 -9.98 -9.51
CA SER A 1 0.34 -8.66 -10.02
C SER A 1 -0.68 -8.42 -11.09
N SER A 2 -1.11 -7.27 -11.19
CA SER A 2 -2.04 -6.94 -12.19
C SER A 2 -1.28 -6.59 -13.44
N VAL A 3 -1.56 -7.18 -14.51
CA VAL A 3 -0.82 -6.99 -15.71
C VAL A 3 -1.51 -5.96 -16.56
N GLY A 4 -1.16 -4.72 -16.34
CA GLY A 4 -1.58 -3.64 -17.20
C GLY A 4 -3.04 -3.25 -17.17
N THR A 5 -3.83 -3.86 -16.35
CA THR A 5 -5.26 -3.57 -16.31
C THR A 5 -5.66 -3.03 -14.95
N PRO A 6 -6.26 -1.86 -14.87
CA PRO A 6 -6.72 -1.35 -13.59
C PRO A 6 -7.77 -2.28 -12.99
N ARG A 7 -7.67 -2.49 -11.70
CA ARG A 7 -8.59 -3.36 -10.99
C ARG A 7 -9.18 -2.62 -9.81
N ALA A 8 -10.46 -2.74 -9.64
CA ALA A 8 -11.11 -2.12 -8.49
C ALA A 8 -10.84 -2.96 -7.25
N ILE A 9 -10.25 -2.36 -6.23
CA ILE A 9 -10.09 -3.00 -4.95
C ILE A 9 -11.40 -2.84 -4.20
N ASN A 10 -11.99 -1.67 -4.32
CA ASN A 10 -13.33 -1.42 -3.81
C ASN A 10 -13.89 -0.24 -4.60
N GLU A 11 -15.00 0.33 -4.15
CA GLU A 11 -15.64 1.42 -4.89
C GLU A 11 -14.75 2.65 -5.00
N ASP A 12 -13.86 2.84 -4.05
CA ASP A 12 -13.06 4.06 -3.97
C ASP A 12 -11.63 3.91 -4.46
N ILE A 13 -11.14 2.70 -4.63
CA ILE A 13 -9.73 2.45 -4.92
C ILE A 13 -9.55 1.55 -6.13
N LEU A 14 -8.73 2.00 -7.07
CA LEU A 14 -8.37 1.22 -8.24
C LEU A 14 -6.89 0.85 -8.15
N ASP A 15 -6.58 -0.41 -8.43
CA ASP A 15 -5.20 -0.88 -8.47
C ASP A 15 -4.68 -0.64 -9.89
N GLN A 16 -3.69 0.21 -10.02
CA GLN A 16 -3.09 0.55 -11.33
C GLN A 16 -1.86 -0.30 -11.65
N GLY A 17 -1.57 -1.28 -10.83
CA GLY A 17 -0.42 -2.13 -11.06
C GLY A 17 0.75 -1.75 -10.18
N TYR A 18 1.93 -2.31 -10.49
CA TYR A 18 3.09 -2.02 -9.67
C TYR A 18 4.34 -1.86 -10.52
N THR A 19 5.36 -1.26 -9.92
CA THR A 19 6.67 -1.08 -10.52
C THR A 19 7.71 -1.57 -9.53
N VAL A 20 8.82 -2.10 -10.01
CA VAL A 20 9.90 -2.52 -9.12
C VAL A 20 11.10 -1.64 -9.38
N GLU A 21 11.65 -1.07 -8.33
CA GLU A 21 12.85 -0.25 -8.41
C GLU A 21 13.83 -0.74 -7.35
N GLY A 22 14.89 -1.39 -7.76
CA GLY A 22 15.85 -1.98 -6.83
C GLY A 22 15.15 -2.99 -5.94
N ASN A 23 15.14 -2.75 -4.63
CA ASN A 23 14.48 -3.63 -3.69
C ASN A 23 13.11 -3.12 -3.27
N THR A 24 12.57 -2.14 -3.98
CA THR A 24 11.28 -1.56 -3.63
C THR A 24 10.23 -1.96 -4.64
N LEU A 25 9.12 -2.50 -4.13
CA LEU A 25 7.94 -2.79 -4.95
C LEU A 25 6.97 -1.64 -4.73
N ILE A 26 6.67 -0.90 -5.77
CA ILE A 26 5.79 0.27 -5.69
C ILE A 26 4.43 -0.09 -6.25
N ASN A 27 3.42 -0.08 -5.39
CA ASN A 27 2.05 -0.33 -5.82
C ASN A 27 1.38 1.01 -6.12
N HIS A 28 0.83 1.13 -7.30
CA HIS A 28 0.20 2.37 -7.74
C HIS A 28 -1.32 2.25 -7.60
N LEU A 29 -1.90 3.12 -6.80
CA LEU A 29 -3.33 3.08 -6.52
C LEU A 29 -3.95 4.43 -6.83
N SER A 30 -5.14 4.41 -7.40
CA SER A 30 -5.91 5.62 -7.64
C SER A 30 -7.13 5.60 -6.73
N VAL A 31 -7.44 6.72 -6.13
CA VAL A 31 -8.55 6.83 -5.19
C VAL A 31 -9.53 7.91 -5.64
N GLN A 32 -10.78 7.75 -5.27
CA GLN A 32 -11.80 8.75 -5.55
C GLN A 32 -11.54 9.99 -4.69
N SER A 33 -12.04 11.13 -5.14
CA SER A 33 -11.80 12.40 -4.45
C SER A 33 -12.27 12.38 -3.00
N SER A 34 -13.41 11.77 -2.73
CA SER A 34 -13.91 11.69 -1.35
C SER A 34 -12.99 10.88 -0.47
N HIS A 35 -12.46 9.79 -0.99
CA HIS A 35 -11.52 8.95 -0.24
C HIS A 35 -10.19 9.68 -0.06
N ALA A 36 -9.74 10.38 -1.09
CA ALA A 36 -8.51 11.17 -1.02
C ALA A 36 -8.60 12.21 0.10
N ASN A 37 -9.75 12.86 0.24
CA ASN A 37 -9.94 13.84 1.30
C ASN A 37 -9.85 13.21 2.68
N LYS A 38 -10.40 12.00 2.84
CA LYS A 38 -10.31 11.29 4.11
C LYS A 38 -8.87 10.92 4.42
N MET A 39 -8.12 10.50 3.41
CA MET A 39 -6.73 10.14 3.59
C MET A 39 -5.89 11.35 4.00
N ARG A 40 -6.15 12.50 3.41
CA ARG A 40 -5.43 13.72 3.75
C ARG A 40 -5.78 14.20 5.16
N ALA A 41 -7.01 13.93 5.60
CA ALA A 41 -7.44 14.35 6.91
C ALA A 41 -6.82 13.52 8.02
N ASP A 42 -6.55 12.24 7.76
CA ASP A 42 -6.01 11.34 8.79
C ASP A 42 -4.99 10.38 8.19
N PRO A 43 -3.82 10.89 7.82
CA PRO A 43 -2.80 10.04 7.19
C PRO A 43 -2.27 8.95 8.11
N LYS A 44 -2.29 9.16 9.42
CA LYS A 44 -1.82 8.13 10.35
C LYS A 44 -2.72 6.91 10.34
N ALA A 45 -4.04 7.13 10.31
CA ALA A 45 -4.98 6.02 10.25
C ALA A 45 -4.79 5.22 8.97
N VAL A 46 -4.59 5.91 7.85
CA VAL A 46 -4.34 5.24 6.58
C VAL A 46 -3.08 4.41 6.66
N TYR A 47 -2.02 4.98 7.19
CA TYR A 47 -0.74 4.29 7.31
C TYR A 47 -0.88 3.02 8.15
N PHE A 48 -1.55 3.10 9.30
CA PHE A 48 -1.70 1.95 10.17
C PHE A 48 -2.62 0.88 9.56
N GLN A 49 -3.70 1.27 8.95
CA GLN A 49 -4.63 0.32 8.34
C GLN A 49 -3.98 -0.41 7.17
N LEU A 50 -3.29 0.31 6.32
CA LEU A 50 -2.61 -0.28 5.18
C LEU A 50 -1.45 -1.16 5.65
N GLY A 51 -0.71 -0.69 6.65
CA GLY A 51 0.39 -1.45 7.22
C GLY A 51 -0.07 -2.79 7.78
N ALA A 52 -1.23 -2.82 8.43
CA ALA A 52 -1.78 -4.06 8.94
C ALA A 52 -2.06 -5.04 7.81
N SER A 53 -2.61 -4.55 6.70
CA SER A 53 -2.87 -5.39 5.54
C SER A 53 -1.58 -5.91 4.93
N VAL A 54 -0.59 -5.05 4.77
CA VAL A 54 0.71 -5.42 4.22
C VAL A 54 1.39 -6.46 5.11
N CYS A 55 1.41 -6.21 6.41
CA CYS A 55 2.09 -7.09 7.34
C CYS A 55 1.39 -8.43 7.51
N ASN A 56 0.11 -8.49 7.21
CA ASN A 56 -0.64 -9.75 7.28
C ASN A 56 -0.66 -10.50 5.95
N ASN A 57 -0.06 -9.98 4.92
CA ASN A 57 -0.01 -10.63 3.62
C ASN A 57 1.23 -11.53 3.57
N PRO A 58 1.07 -12.86 3.51
CA PRO A 58 2.21 -13.78 3.56
C PRO A 58 3.21 -13.55 2.42
N SER A 59 2.73 -13.23 1.23
CA SER A 59 3.61 -13.00 0.10
C SER A 59 4.46 -11.75 0.31
N PHE A 60 3.85 -10.69 0.81
CA PHE A 60 4.57 -9.45 1.08
C PHE A 60 5.56 -9.65 2.23
N ARG A 61 5.16 -10.41 3.26
CA ARG A 61 6.05 -10.70 4.38
C ARG A 61 7.31 -11.44 3.92
N LYS A 62 7.15 -12.38 3.00
CA LYS A 62 8.30 -13.11 2.46
C LYS A 62 9.25 -12.17 1.71
N LEU A 63 8.69 -11.27 0.93
CA LEU A 63 9.52 -10.31 0.19
C LEU A 63 10.25 -9.36 1.15
N MET A 64 9.53 -8.86 2.16
CA MET A 64 10.15 -7.97 3.13
C MET A 64 11.23 -8.67 3.95
N ALA A 65 11.04 -9.94 4.24
CA ALA A 65 12.06 -10.71 4.96
C ALA A 65 13.34 -10.85 4.14
N LYS A 66 13.24 -10.71 2.83
CA LYS A 66 14.40 -10.75 1.95
C LYS A 66 15.01 -9.37 1.73
N GLY A 67 14.48 -8.37 2.38
CA GLY A 67 14.99 -7.00 2.28
C GLY A 67 14.19 -6.06 1.41
N ALA A 68 13.06 -6.51 0.90
CA ALA A 68 12.24 -5.65 0.03
C ALA A 68 11.47 -4.62 0.84
N THR A 69 11.20 -3.49 0.21
CA THR A 69 10.34 -2.46 0.76
C THR A 69 9.04 -2.45 -0.04
N MET A 70 7.92 -2.44 0.66
CA MET A 70 6.61 -2.33 0.01
C MET A 70 6.20 -0.86 0.07
N ARG A 71 6.04 -0.24 -1.07
CA ARG A 71 5.63 1.16 -1.14
C ARG A 71 4.29 1.26 -1.83
N TYR A 72 3.45 2.16 -1.37
CA TYR A 72 2.15 2.42 -1.95
C TYR A 72 2.07 3.89 -2.30
N ASP A 73 1.81 4.19 -3.57
CA ASP A 73 1.63 5.55 -4.04
C ASP A 73 0.17 5.73 -4.39
N PHE A 74 -0.44 6.76 -3.80
CA PHE A 74 -1.85 7.05 -4.02
C PHE A 74 -2.00 8.32 -4.83
N THR A 75 -2.84 8.28 -5.86
CA THR A 75 -3.17 9.44 -6.66
C THR A 75 -4.68 9.59 -6.73
N GLU A 76 -5.13 10.79 -6.98
CA GLU A 76 -6.55 11.07 -7.12
C GLU A 76 -6.98 10.76 -8.55
N VAL A 77 -8.08 10.03 -8.70
CA VAL A 77 -8.53 9.57 -10.01
C VAL A 77 -8.73 10.70 -11.02
N LYS A 78 -9.42 11.75 -10.61
CA LYS A 78 -9.76 12.81 -11.55
C LYS A 78 -8.60 13.71 -11.95
N THR A 79 -7.74 14.02 -11.02
CA THR A 79 -6.68 15.01 -11.27
C THR A 79 -5.32 14.36 -11.42
N ASN A 80 -5.21 13.08 -11.07
CA ASN A 80 -3.96 12.36 -11.07
C ASN A 80 -2.92 12.99 -10.12
N ARG A 81 -3.39 13.74 -9.15
CA ARG A 81 -2.49 14.39 -8.19
C ARG A 81 -2.15 13.43 -7.07
N SER A 82 -0.95 13.57 -6.55
CA SER A 82 -0.51 12.72 -5.45
C SER A 82 -1.34 13.00 -4.20
N VAL A 83 -1.85 11.94 -3.60
CA VAL A 83 -2.56 12.03 -2.33
C VAL A 83 -1.59 11.73 -1.19
N GLY A 84 -0.64 10.83 -1.44
CA GLY A 84 0.34 10.48 -0.45
C GLY A 84 1.01 9.18 -0.81
N SER A 85 1.93 8.74 0.03
CA SER A 85 2.59 7.46 -0.15
C SER A 85 2.89 6.86 1.21
N ALA A 86 3.06 5.56 1.25
CA ALA A 86 3.41 4.84 2.47
C ALA A 86 4.40 3.76 2.10
N SER A 87 5.42 3.56 2.93
CA SER A 87 6.43 2.54 2.70
C SER A 87 6.54 1.66 3.93
N TYR A 88 6.71 0.37 3.71
CA TYR A 88 6.80 -0.60 4.80
C TYR A 88 7.96 -1.55 4.56
N GLN A 89 8.70 -1.82 5.62
CA GLN A 89 9.76 -2.82 5.61
C GLN A 89 9.45 -3.83 6.69
N GLU A 90 10.20 -4.91 6.73
CA GLU A 90 9.96 -5.93 7.75
C GLU A 90 10.00 -5.34 9.15
N SER A 91 10.89 -4.40 9.38
CA SER A 91 11.01 -3.76 10.70
C SER A 91 9.80 -2.93 11.08
N ASP A 92 8.96 -2.58 10.12
CA ASP A 92 7.75 -1.81 10.40
C ASP A 92 6.59 -2.70 10.84
N CYS A 93 6.74 -4.01 10.70
CA CYS A 93 5.70 -4.95 11.07
C CYS A 93 5.91 -5.47 12.48
N PRO A 94 4.83 -5.81 13.19
CA PRO A 94 4.98 -6.43 14.49
C PRO A 94 5.73 -7.75 14.37
N LYS A 95 6.46 -8.12 15.41
CA LYS A 95 7.15 -9.39 15.42
C LYS A 95 6.16 -10.53 15.35
N ALA A 96 6.57 -11.55 14.67
CA ALA A 96 5.68 -12.66 14.46
C ALA A 96 5.22 -13.33 15.70
N THR A 97 5.86 -13.09 16.72
CA THR A 97 5.50 -13.65 17.86
C THR A 97 4.30 -13.24 18.41
N THR A 98 3.92 -12.60 18.05
CA THR A 98 2.85 -12.21 18.81
C THR A 98 1.73 -13.12 18.87
N LYS A 99 2.45 -13.75 18.62
CA LYS A 99 1.94 -14.50 18.79
C LYS A 99 1.55 -15.10 19.38
N LYS A 100 1.35 -15.15 19.64
CA LYS A 100 1.10 -15.64 20.17
C LYS A 100 0.75 -16.08 20.51
N LYS A 101 0.53 -16.18 20.69
CA LYS A 101 0.20 -16.55 21.17
C LYS A 101 -0.11 -16.84 21.47
#